data_1c186e874e924fa5a3858456478cc747
#
_entry.id   1c186e874e924fa5a3858456478cc747
#
_cell.length_a   1.000
_cell.length_b   1.000
_cell.length_c   1.000
_cell.angle_alpha   90.00
_cell.angle_beta   90.00
_cell.angle_gamma   90.00
#
_symmetry.space_group_name_H-M   'P 1'
#
loop_
_entity.id
_entity.type
_entity.pdbx_description
1 polymer ?
#
loop_
_entity_poly.entity_id
_entity_poly.type
_entity_poly.pdbx_seq_one_letter_code
_entity_poly.pdbx_strand_id
1 'polypeptide(L)'
;MNISELIQDLRPVQVTGPTEREITGIEFDSRKIQPGNLFVAQCGTVVDGHQFIQSCIDKGAAAVVCERTDGFEAGGATVIQVKSSDRALGLLASRWYGCPSRKLRLIGVTGTNGKTTIATLLYQLTRQMNHKAGLLSTVCNYIEDEAIPATHTTPDALELNRLLARMVDAGCEYAFMEVSSHSIAQERIAGLDFDGALFTNLTRDHLDYHKTFDNYRDTKKRLFDNLKKDAFALTNKDDKNGMVMVQNTKARVFTYSTRSLADFKGLILEEGLDGMLLMINNKEVMVRLVGRFNLQNLLCICGAAVCLGFDRDETLRILSLLRPVNGRFETIHSPKGWTAVVDYAHTPDAVENVINTINEIRKGRLITVVGCGGNRDKGKRPMMAQIAKRGSDQLILTSDNPRDEEPLDILKDMAAGLTEDELRQTLIIEDRASAIQTACTLAQDKDVILIAGKGHEDYQIVKGVKHHFDDHEEVKKYI
;
A
#
# COMPACT_ATOMS: atom_id res chain seq x y z
N MET A 1 1.33 -15.40 -29.41
CA MET A 1 1.74 -16.49 -28.49
C MET A 1 0.67 -17.59 -28.58
N ASN A 2 1.08 -18.85 -28.74
CA ASN A 2 0.14 -19.98 -28.80
C ASN A 2 -0.40 -20.30 -27.38
N ILE A 3 -1.61 -20.90 -27.34
CA ILE A 3 -2.21 -21.34 -26.08
C ILE A 3 -1.30 -22.34 -25.37
N SER A 4 -0.71 -23.31 -26.09
CA SER A 4 0.20 -24.31 -25.54
C SER A 4 1.42 -23.68 -24.82
N GLU A 5 2.00 -22.63 -25.38
CA GLU A 5 3.09 -21.86 -24.76
C GLU A 5 2.62 -21.10 -23.55
N LEU A 6 1.44 -20.47 -23.63
CA LEU A 6 0.88 -19.61 -22.60
C LEU A 6 0.54 -20.38 -21.30
N ILE A 7 0.03 -21.62 -21.44
CA ILE A 7 -0.41 -22.44 -20.32
C ILE A 7 0.67 -23.34 -19.70
N GLN A 8 1.93 -23.23 -20.12
CA GLN A 8 3.02 -24.11 -19.63
C GLN A 8 3.17 -24.12 -18.11
N ASP A 9 2.99 -22.95 -17.47
CA ASP A 9 3.10 -22.80 -16.02
C ASP A 9 1.76 -23.06 -15.28
N LEU A 10 0.66 -23.20 -16.05
CA LEU A 10 -0.63 -23.62 -15.53
C LEU A 10 -0.63 -25.15 -15.35
N ARG A 11 -1.28 -25.61 -14.30
CA ARG A 11 -1.62 -27.04 -14.16
C ARG A 11 -3.12 -27.18 -14.36
N PRO A 12 -3.61 -27.17 -15.64
CA PRO A 12 -5.04 -27.25 -15.90
C PRO A 12 -5.59 -28.59 -15.41
N VAL A 13 -6.85 -28.58 -15.01
CA VAL A 13 -7.61 -29.80 -14.68
C VAL A 13 -7.93 -30.53 -15.99
N GLN A 14 -8.33 -29.75 -17.01
CA GLN A 14 -8.66 -30.25 -18.33
C GLN A 14 -8.43 -29.14 -19.38
N VAL A 15 -8.05 -29.52 -20.58
CA VAL A 15 -8.00 -28.64 -21.76
C VAL A 15 -8.79 -29.32 -22.90
N THR A 16 -9.76 -28.59 -23.45
CA THR A 16 -10.62 -29.07 -24.54
C THR A 16 -10.56 -28.09 -25.71
N GLY A 17 -10.19 -28.52 -26.87
CA GLY A 17 -10.02 -27.72 -28.09
C GLY A 17 -8.55 -27.57 -28.52
N PRO A 18 -8.30 -26.85 -29.64
CA PRO A 18 -6.96 -26.73 -30.25
C PRO A 18 -6.06 -25.79 -29.39
N THR A 19 -4.86 -26.26 -29.02
CA THR A 19 -3.87 -25.49 -28.24
C THR A 19 -2.85 -24.75 -29.09
N GLU A 20 -2.77 -25.03 -30.39
CA GLU A 20 -1.84 -24.37 -31.32
C GLU A 20 -2.38 -23.02 -31.85
N ARG A 21 -3.59 -22.62 -31.40
CA ARG A 21 -4.18 -21.34 -31.77
C ARG A 21 -3.44 -20.19 -31.14
N GLU A 22 -3.18 -19.15 -31.91
CA GLU A 22 -2.61 -17.90 -31.39
C GLU A 22 -3.63 -17.08 -30.63
N ILE A 23 -3.17 -16.48 -29.51
CA ILE A 23 -3.90 -15.53 -28.68
C ILE A 23 -3.38 -14.12 -28.99
N THR A 24 -4.31 -13.17 -29.16
CA THR A 24 -4.02 -11.75 -29.44
C THR A 24 -4.00 -10.87 -28.19
N GLY A 25 -4.56 -11.35 -27.07
CA GLY A 25 -4.60 -10.66 -25.79
C GLY A 25 -5.23 -11.51 -24.70
N ILE A 26 -5.04 -11.11 -23.46
CA ILE A 26 -5.68 -11.71 -22.28
C ILE A 26 -6.58 -10.66 -21.64
N GLU A 27 -7.82 -11.03 -21.34
CA GLU A 27 -8.79 -10.18 -20.67
C GLU A 27 -9.57 -10.94 -19.59
N PHE A 28 -9.92 -10.25 -18.53
CA PHE A 28 -10.84 -10.73 -17.49
C PHE A 28 -12.10 -9.86 -17.38
N ASP A 29 -12.13 -8.72 -18.07
CA ASP A 29 -13.32 -7.87 -18.23
C ASP A 29 -14.05 -8.22 -19.53
N SER A 30 -15.21 -8.87 -19.44
CA SER A 30 -16.02 -9.31 -20.59
C SER A 30 -16.43 -8.18 -21.55
N ARG A 31 -16.37 -6.93 -21.11
CA ARG A 31 -16.67 -5.73 -21.92
C ARG A 31 -15.52 -5.39 -22.87
N LYS A 32 -14.29 -5.79 -22.53
CA LYS A 32 -13.06 -5.48 -23.27
C LYS A 32 -12.63 -6.59 -24.24
N ILE A 33 -13.33 -7.71 -24.27
CA ILE A 33 -13.01 -8.84 -25.14
C ILE A 33 -13.03 -8.42 -26.61
N GLN A 34 -11.96 -8.79 -27.30
CA GLN A 34 -11.75 -8.67 -28.74
C GLN A 34 -11.60 -10.06 -29.37
N PRO A 35 -11.89 -10.24 -30.68
CA PRO A 35 -11.65 -11.49 -31.38
C PRO A 35 -10.20 -11.95 -31.22
N GLY A 36 -10.01 -13.24 -30.93
CA GLY A 36 -8.70 -13.84 -30.71
C GLY A 36 -8.19 -13.72 -29.27
N ASN A 37 -8.88 -13.02 -28.36
CA ASN A 37 -8.48 -12.93 -26.95
C ASN A 37 -8.70 -14.26 -26.20
N LEU A 38 -7.95 -14.45 -25.13
CA LEU A 38 -8.23 -15.40 -24.06
C LEU A 38 -9.00 -14.67 -22.95
N PHE A 39 -10.17 -15.17 -22.60
CA PHE A 39 -10.97 -14.68 -21.49
C PHE A 39 -10.72 -15.51 -20.23
N VAL A 40 -10.43 -14.84 -19.10
CA VAL A 40 -10.32 -15.50 -17.79
C VAL A 40 -11.55 -15.18 -16.95
N ALA A 41 -12.39 -16.19 -16.73
CA ALA A 41 -13.61 -16.08 -15.93
C ALA A 41 -13.27 -16.17 -14.44
N GLN A 42 -13.05 -15.03 -13.79
CA GLN A 42 -12.76 -14.95 -12.35
C GLN A 42 -14.02 -15.10 -11.51
N CYS A 43 -13.91 -15.77 -10.36
CA CYS A 43 -14.93 -15.79 -9.32
C CYS A 43 -14.83 -14.50 -8.48
N GLY A 44 -15.32 -13.39 -9.02
CA GLY A 44 -15.27 -12.09 -8.34
C GLY A 44 -16.07 -12.07 -7.02
N THR A 45 -15.75 -11.11 -6.15
CA THR A 45 -16.43 -10.93 -4.85
C THR A 45 -17.86 -10.41 -4.97
N VAL A 46 -18.21 -9.75 -6.08
CA VAL A 46 -19.52 -9.15 -6.34
C VAL A 46 -20.21 -9.82 -7.54
N VAL A 47 -19.46 -10.10 -8.58
CA VAL A 47 -19.98 -10.67 -9.84
C VAL A 47 -19.11 -11.85 -10.25
N ASP A 48 -19.75 -12.97 -10.56
CA ASP A 48 -19.08 -14.18 -11.07
C ASP A 48 -18.86 -14.06 -12.58
N GLY A 49 -17.60 -14.05 -13.01
CA GLY A 49 -17.19 -13.93 -14.40
C GLY A 49 -17.67 -15.10 -15.29
N HIS A 50 -17.98 -16.26 -14.69
CA HIS A 50 -18.45 -17.42 -15.44
C HIS A 50 -19.76 -17.17 -16.20
N GLN A 51 -20.63 -16.30 -15.69
CA GLN A 51 -21.87 -15.90 -16.37
C GLN A 51 -21.65 -15.19 -17.72
N PHE A 52 -20.44 -14.68 -17.97
CA PHE A 52 -20.12 -13.95 -19.20
C PHE A 52 -19.40 -14.81 -20.25
N ILE A 53 -19.08 -16.08 -19.95
CA ILE A 53 -18.28 -16.95 -20.85
C ILE A 53 -18.91 -17.03 -22.23
N GLN A 54 -20.22 -17.35 -22.31
CA GLN A 54 -20.91 -17.46 -23.61
C GLN A 54 -20.81 -16.17 -24.40
N SER A 55 -21.10 -15.03 -23.77
CA SER A 55 -21.00 -13.71 -24.41
C SER A 55 -19.59 -13.40 -24.91
N CYS A 56 -18.54 -13.86 -24.22
CA CYS A 56 -17.15 -13.68 -24.66
C CYS A 56 -16.83 -14.57 -25.85
N ILE A 57 -17.31 -15.81 -25.87
CA ILE A 57 -17.20 -16.73 -27.01
C ILE A 57 -17.90 -16.15 -28.25
N ASP A 58 -19.12 -15.64 -28.08
CA ASP A 58 -19.91 -15.02 -29.15
C ASP A 58 -19.23 -13.75 -29.72
N LYS A 59 -18.43 -13.05 -28.92
CA LYS A 59 -17.58 -11.93 -29.35
C LYS A 59 -16.27 -12.38 -30.02
N GLY A 60 -16.02 -13.70 -30.15
CA GLY A 60 -14.85 -14.24 -30.81
C GLY A 60 -13.65 -14.52 -29.90
N ALA A 61 -13.85 -14.72 -28.60
CA ALA A 61 -12.78 -15.22 -27.74
C ALA A 61 -12.23 -16.54 -28.25
N ALA A 62 -10.91 -16.62 -28.44
CA ALA A 62 -10.24 -17.83 -28.97
C ALA A 62 -10.09 -18.91 -27.90
N ALA A 63 -10.02 -18.52 -26.63
CA ALA A 63 -9.93 -19.43 -25.50
C ALA A 63 -10.62 -18.84 -24.25
N VAL A 64 -11.02 -19.75 -23.35
CA VAL A 64 -11.62 -19.41 -22.06
C VAL A 64 -10.93 -20.19 -20.96
N VAL A 65 -10.55 -19.52 -19.86
CA VAL A 65 -10.09 -20.13 -18.62
C VAL A 65 -11.20 -20.02 -17.59
N CYS A 66 -11.62 -21.14 -17.00
CA CYS A 66 -12.75 -21.23 -16.08
C CYS A 66 -12.52 -22.28 -15.00
N GLU A 67 -13.26 -22.20 -13.89
CA GLU A 67 -13.23 -23.21 -12.84
C GLU A 67 -14.27 -24.32 -13.04
N ARG A 68 -15.35 -23.99 -13.77
CA ARG A 68 -16.43 -24.94 -14.15
C ARG A 68 -16.77 -24.77 -15.62
N THR A 69 -17.18 -25.86 -16.25
CA THR A 69 -17.40 -25.95 -17.69
C THR A 69 -18.88 -26.10 -18.09
N ASP A 70 -19.78 -25.98 -17.14
CA ASP A 70 -21.23 -25.99 -17.33
C ASP A 70 -21.77 -24.59 -17.68
N GLY A 71 -22.90 -24.54 -18.38
CA GLY A 71 -23.63 -23.31 -18.66
C GLY A 71 -23.19 -22.54 -19.92
N PHE A 72 -22.33 -23.08 -20.76
CA PHE A 72 -21.94 -22.50 -22.06
C PHE A 72 -21.56 -23.54 -23.08
N GLU A 73 -21.59 -23.16 -24.37
CA GLU A 73 -21.11 -23.97 -25.48
C GLU A 73 -19.78 -23.40 -25.98
N ALA A 74 -18.77 -24.26 -26.11
CA ALA A 74 -17.43 -23.85 -26.51
C ALA A 74 -17.35 -23.19 -27.91
N GLY A 75 -18.27 -23.50 -28.82
CA GLY A 75 -18.39 -22.87 -30.14
C GLY A 75 -17.11 -22.83 -30.97
N GLY A 76 -16.13 -23.72 -30.68
CA GLY A 76 -14.82 -23.76 -31.30
C GLY A 76 -13.72 -23.01 -30.50
N ALA A 77 -14.03 -22.36 -29.41
CA ALA A 77 -13.05 -21.81 -28.47
C ALA A 77 -12.36 -22.94 -27.69
N THR A 78 -11.10 -22.74 -27.32
CA THR A 78 -10.40 -23.66 -26.42
C THR A 78 -10.81 -23.39 -24.96
N VAL A 79 -11.28 -24.44 -24.29
CA VAL A 79 -11.69 -24.36 -22.87
C VAL A 79 -10.60 -24.95 -21.99
N ILE A 80 -10.10 -24.15 -21.04
CA ILE A 80 -9.04 -24.48 -20.11
C ILE A 80 -9.63 -24.46 -18.70
N GLN A 81 -9.93 -25.64 -18.17
CA GLN A 81 -10.45 -25.76 -16.80
C GLN A 81 -9.31 -25.73 -15.79
N VAL A 82 -9.43 -24.90 -14.76
CA VAL A 82 -8.45 -24.71 -13.69
C VAL A 82 -9.09 -24.83 -12.31
N LYS A 83 -8.27 -25.02 -11.27
CA LYS A 83 -8.76 -25.02 -9.87
C LYS A 83 -9.02 -23.61 -9.31
N SER A 84 -8.33 -22.59 -9.84
CA SER A 84 -8.46 -21.19 -9.42
C SER A 84 -8.17 -20.31 -10.64
N SER A 85 -9.20 -19.62 -11.09
CA SER A 85 -9.10 -18.67 -12.21
C SER A 85 -8.31 -17.41 -11.83
N ASP A 86 -8.38 -16.98 -10.57
CA ASP A 86 -7.58 -15.84 -10.07
C ASP A 86 -6.08 -16.15 -10.15
N ARG A 87 -5.68 -17.33 -9.66
CA ARG A 87 -4.28 -17.77 -9.76
C ARG A 87 -3.84 -17.98 -11.21
N ALA A 88 -4.72 -18.51 -12.04
CA ALA A 88 -4.47 -18.71 -13.46
C ALA A 88 -4.21 -17.38 -14.16
N LEU A 89 -5.00 -16.34 -13.88
CA LEU A 89 -4.79 -15.01 -14.45
C LEU A 89 -3.39 -14.46 -14.14
N GLY A 90 -2.91 -14.60 -12.91
CA GLY A 90 -1.56 -14.16 -12.53
C GLY A 90 -0.46 -14.87 -13.29
N LEU A 91 -0.55 -16.21 -13.39
CA LEU A 91 0.42 -17.03 -14.14
C LEU A 91 0.41 -16.71 -15.65
N LEU A 92 -0.78 -16.60 -16.24
CA LEU A 92 -0.96 -16.25 -17.65
C LEU A 92 -0.42 -14.85 -17.95
N ALA A 93 -0.74 -13.87 -17.11
CA ALA A 93 -0.23 -12.50 -17.23
C ALA A 93 1.30 -12.47 -17.19
N SER A 94 1.90 -13.15 -16.19
CA SER A 94 3.36 -13.25 -16.11
C SER A 94 3.98 -13.83 -17.39
N ARG A 95 3.41 -14.91 -17.90
CA ARG A 95 3.89 -15.56 -19.13
C ARG A 95 3.70 -14.69 -20.36
N TRP A 96 2.52 -14.07 -20.49
CA TRP A 96 2.18 -13.18 -21.61
C TRP A 96 3.16 -12.02 -21.77
N TYR A 97 3.55 -11.42 -20.68
CA TYR A 97 4.53 -10.32 -20.63
C TYR A 97 6.00 -10.80 -20.53
N GLY A 98 6.28 -12.07 -20.76
CA GLY A 98 7.64 -12.62 -20.82
C GLY A 98 8.33 -12.73 -19.45
N CYS A 99 7.56 -13.02 -18.39
CA CYS A 99 8.02 -13.22 -17.02
C CYS A 99 8.90 -12.04 -16.50
N PRO A 100 8.40 -10.80 -16.51
CA PRO A 100 9.22 -9.61 -16.29
C PRO A 100 9.86 -9.58 -14.90
N SER A 101 9.20 -10.13 -13.87
CA SER A 101 9.76 -10.21 -12.52
C SER A 101 11.05 -11.04 -12.41
N ARG A 102 11.32 -11.92 -13.37
CA ARG A 102 12.59 -12.70 -13.44
C ARG A 102 13.75 -11.90 -14.02
N LYS A 103 13.46 -10.75 -14.61
CA LYS A 103 14.45 -9.86 -15.27
C LYS A 103 14.76 -8.63 -14.43
N LEU A 104 14.12 -8.48 -13.29
CA LEU A 104 14.25 -7.40 -12.32
C LEU A 104 14.60 -7.99 -10.96
N ARG A 105 15.26 -7.22 -10.10
CA ARG A 105 15.31 -7.51 -8.68
C ARG A 105 14.05 -6.96 -8.02
N LEU A 106 13.02 -7.82 -7.90
CA LEU A 106 11.71 -7.45 -7.40
C LEU A 106 11.62 -7.58 -5.87
N ILE A 107 11.28 -6.48 -5.19
CA ILE A 107 11.13 -6.42 -3.73
C ILE A 107 9.69 -6.09 -3.38
N GLY A 108 9.05 -6.97 -2.61
CA GLY A 108 7.69 -6.78 -2.10
C GLY A 108 7.67 -6.28 -0.66
N VAL A 109 6.89 -5.24 -0.38
CA VAL A 109 6.72 -4.70 0.97
C VAL A 109 5.29 -4.97 1.44
N THR A 110 5.13 -5.68 2.55
CA THR A 110 3.81 -5.95 3.14
C THR A 110 3.76 -5.61 4.64
N GLY A 111 2.57 -5.39 5.14
CA GLY A 111 2.25 -5.02 6.53
C GLY A 111 1.00 -4.17 6.59
N THR A 112 0.61 -3.68 7.76
CA THR A 112 -0.49 -2.74 7.89
C THR A 112 -0.02 -1.34 7.52
N ASN A 113 0.97 -0.80 8.20
CA ASN A 113 1.51 0.55 8.02
C ASN A 113 2.95 0.50 7.47
N GLY A 114 3.42 1.60 6.87
CA GLY A 114 4.81 1.78 6.42
C GLY A 114 5.13 1.30 5.00
N LYS A 115 4.27 0.53 4.33
CA LYS A 115 4.50 -0.03 2.99
C LYS A 115 4.90 1.04 1.97
N THR A 116 4.10 2.08 1.84
CA THR A 116 4.31 3.19 0.89
C THR A 116 5.62 3.90 1.16
N THR A 117 5.88 4.24 2.42
CA THR A 117 7.12 4.91 2.83
C THR A 117 8.35 4.06 2.46
N ILE A 118 8.34 2.77 2.81
CA ILE A 118 9.49 1.89 2.55
C ILE A 118 9.68 1.67 1.05
N ALA A 119 8.63 1.34 0.29
CA ALA A 119 8.76 1.09 -1.15
C ALA A 119 9.24 2.35 -1.89
N THR A 120 8.66 3.52 -1.58
CA THR A 120 9.04 4.79 -2.21
C THR A 120 10.47 5.20 -1.86
N LEU A 121 10.86 5.09 -0.59
CA LEU A 121 12.20 5.49 -0.17
C LEU A 121 13.28 4.50 -0.66
N LEU A 122 12.98 3.21 -0.80
CA LEU A 122 13.88 2.26 -1.46
C LEU A 122 14.09 2.58 -2.94
N TYR A 123 12.99 2.93 -3.64
CA TYR A 123 13.09 3.39 -5.02
C TYR A 123 13.97 4.65 -5.11
N GLN A 124 13.72 5.67 -4.28
CA GLN A 124 14.50 6.91 -4.27
C GLN A 124 15.97 6.65 -3.92
N LEU A 125 16.25 5.81 -2.93
CA LEU A 125 17.60 5.42 -2.51
C LEU A 125 18.34 4.76 -3.68
N THR A 126 17.69 3.78 -4.33
CA THR A 126 18.28 3.05 -5.48
C THR A 126 18.58 4.00 -6.65
N ARG A 127 17.68 4.95 -6.93
CA ARG A 127 17.90 5.99 -7.95
C ARG A 127 19.08 6.90 -7.60
N GLN A 128 19.22 7.30 -6.33
CA GLN A 128 20.37 8.10 -5.88
C GLN A 128 21.71 7.32 -5.87
N MET A 129 21.65 6.01 -5.90
CA MET A 129 22.82 5.13 -6.13
C MET A 129 23.12 4.92 -7.63
N ASN A 130 22.47 5.69 -8.53
CA ASN A 130 22.61 5.64 -9.98
C ASN A 130 22.18 4.30 -10.61
N HIS A 131 21.27 3.57 -9.96
CA HIS A 131 20.61 2.42 -10.53
C HIS A 131 19.24 2.77 -11.06
N LYS A 132 18.86 2.15 -12.18
CA LYS A 132 17.54 2.29 -12.73
C LYS A 132 16.54 1.46 -11.95
N ALA A 133 15.44 2.08 -11.55
CA ALA A 133 14.44 1.45 -10.71
C ALA A 133 13.01 1.83 -11.08
N GLY A 134 12.08 0.93 -10.75
CA GLY A 134 10.64 1.17 -10.81
C GLY A 134 9.98 1.08 -9.44
N LEU A 135 8.80 1.69 -9.32
CA LEU A 135 7.98 1.69 -8.12
C LEU A 135 6.52 1.40 -8.46
N LEU A 136 5.90 0.50 -7.69
CA LEU A 136 4.45 0.27 -7.70
C LEU A 136 3.90 0.54 -6.30
N SER A 137 3.15 1.64 -6.15
CA SER A 137 2.69 2.10 -4.84
C SER A 137 1.30 2.72 -4.87
N THR A 138 0.74 2.96 -3.69
CA THR A 138 -0.57 3.59 -3.51
C THR A 138 -0.62 5.01 -4.05
N VAL A 139 0.49 5.76 -3.92
CA VAL A 139 0.55 7.19 -4.28
C VAL A 139 0.73 7.36 -5.78
N CYS A 140 1.76 6.76 -6.33
CA CYS A 140 2.13 6.86 -7.74
C CYS A 140 3.01 5.69 -8.13
N ASN A 141 2.85 5.18 -9.33
CA ASN A 141 3.79 4.23 -9.91
C ASN A 141 4.87 5.01 -10.67
N TYR A 142 6.10 4.51 -10.67
CA TYR A 142 7.20 5.09 -11.42
C TYR A 142 7.91 4.05 -12.28
N ILE A 143 8.21 4.42 -13.51
CA ILE A 143 9.15 3.71 -14.37
C ILE A 143 10.29 4.68 -14.64
N GLU A 144 11.46 4.49 -13.99
CA GLU A 144 12.47 5.54 -13.93
C GLU A 144 11.83 6.85 -13.39
N ASP A 145 11.91 7.94 -14.13
CA ASP A 145 11.34 9.24 -13.77
C ASP A 145 9.90 9.44 -14.31
N GLU A 146 9.36 8.48 -15.08
CA GLU A 146 7.99 8.55 -15.60
C GLU A 146 6.98 8.25 -14.51
N ALA A 147 6.19 9.23 -14.11
CA ALA A 147 5.11 9.08 -13.15
C ALA A 147 3.83 8.55 -13.84
N ILE A 148 3.26 7.49 -13.30
CA ILE A 148 2.03 6.86 -13.78
C ILE A 148 1.02 6.86 -12.64
N PRO A 149 -0.17 7.47 -12.79
CA PRO A 149 -1.18 7.47 -11.74
C PRO A 149 -1.51 6.06 -11.24
N ALA A 150 -1.51 5.87 -9.92
CA ALA A 150 -1.90 4.61 -9.32
C ALA A 150 -3.44 4.53 -9.22
N THR A 151 -4.00 3.37 -9.58
CA THR A 151 -5.44 3.08 -9.40
C THR A 151 -5.70 2.27 -8.13
N HIS A 152 -4.73 1.49 -7.72
CA HIS A 152 -4.77 0.61 -6.55
C HIS A 152 -3.38 0.51 -5.92
N THR A 153 -3.31 0.22 -4.63
CA THR A 153 -2.04 -0.07 -3.92
C THR A 153 -1.22 -1.16 -4.62
N THR A 154 -1.88 -2.20 -5.09
CA THR A 154 -1.31 -3.24 -5.95
C THR A 154 -2.27 -3.42 -7.12
N PRO A 155 -1.87 -3.19 -8.36
CA PRO A 155 -2.70 -3.36 -9.55
C PRO A 155 -3.26 -4.78 -9.70
N ASP A 156 -4.22 -4.99 -10.61
CA ASP A 156 -4.59 -6.33 -11.06
C ASP A 156 -3.41 -7.04 -11.75
N ALA A 157 -3.52 -8.35 -11.95
CA ALA A 157 -2.41 -9.16 -12.43
C ALA A 157 -1.94 -8.80 -13.85
N LEU A 158 -2.83 -8.37 -14.74
CA LEU A 158 -2.47 -7.95 -16.10
C LEU A 158 -1.71 -6.63 -16.06
N GLU A 159 -2.27 -5.61 -15.40
CA GLU A 159 -1.65 -4.30 -15.29
C GLU A 159 -0.31 -4.37 -14.54
N LEU A 160 -0.23 -5.20 -13.49
CA LEU A 160 0.99 -5.42 -12.72
C LEU A 160 2.12 -5.96 -13.61
N ASN A 161 1.86 -7.02 -14.37
CA ASN A 161 2.87 -7.60 -15.27
C ASN A 161 3.18 -6.69 -16.45
N ARG A 162 2.21 -5.91 -16.96
CA ARG A 162 2.42 -4.89 -17.99
C ARG A 162 3.38 -3.80 -17.52
N LEU A 163 3.19 -3.30 -16.30
CA LEU A 163 4.07 -2.28 -15.71
C LEU A 163 5.48 -2.83 -15.47
N LEU A 164 5.60 -4.06 -14.94
CA LEU A 164 6.91 -4.71 -14.77
C LEU A 164 7.62 -4.92 -16.10
N ALA A 165 6.90 -5.31 -17.17
CA ALA A 165 7.48 -5.45 -18.51
C ALA A 165 8.00 -4.11 -19.03
N ARG A 166 7.23 -3.01 -18.86
CA ARG A 166 7.68 -1.66 -19.22
C ARG A 166 8.93 -1.24 -18.43
N MET A 167 9.03 -1.62 -17.15
CA MET A 167 10.24 -1.38 -16.36
C MET A 167 11.45 -2.11 -16.96
N VAL A 168 11.28 -3.37 -17.37
CA VAL A 168 12.33 -4.13 -18.08
C VAL A 168 12.75 -3.44 -19.37
N ASP A 169 11.79 -3.01 -20.19
CA ASP A 169 12.04 -2.33 -21.46
C ASP A 169 12.75 -0.99 -21.28
N ALA A 170 12.47 -0.26 -20.16
CA ALA A 170 13.16 0.96 -19.79
C ALA A 170 14.57 0.70 -19.19
N GLY A 171 14.94 -0.58 -19.01
CA GLY A 171 16.23 -0.98 -18.47
C GLY A 171 16.34 -0.87 -16.95
N CYS A 172 15.21 -0.91 -16.23
CA CYS A 172 15.24 -0.98 -14.76
C CYS A 172 15.93 -2.27 -14.32
N GLU A 173 16.78 -2.16 -13.30
CA GLU A 173 17.45 -3.28 -12.63
C GLU A 173 16.64 -3.75 -11.41
N TYR A 174 15.94 -2.80 -10.76
CA TYR A 174 15.19 -3.01 -9.52
C TYR A 174 13.74 -2.57 -9.68
N ALA A 175 12.84 -3.28 -8.98
CA ALA A 175 11.46 -2.85 -8.82
C ALA A 175 11.03 -3.03 -7.37
N PHE A 176 10.43 -2.00 -6.80
CA PHE A 176 9.88 -2.00 -5.45
C PHE A 176 8.36 -1.90 -5.51
N MET A 177 7.66 -2.75 -4.78
CA MET A 177 6.21 -2.73 -4.81
C MET A 177 5.56 -2.93 -3.45
N GLU A 178 4.46 -2.23 -3.24
CA GLU A 178 3.56 -2.52 -2.13
C GLU A 178 2.75 -3.80 -2.44
N VAL A 179 2.77 -4.74 -1.50
CA VAL A 179 1.99 -5.98 -1.58
C VAL A 179 0.89 -5.93 -0.53
N SER A 180 -0.33 -5.58 -0.96
CA SER A 180 -1.50 -5.51 -0.10
C SER A 180 -2.02 -6.91 0.26
N SER A 181 -2.73 -7.04 1.38
CA SER A 181 -3.37 -8.32 1.73
C SER A 181 -4.45 -8.74 0.72
N HIS A 182 -5.14 -7.77 0.13
CA HIS A 182 -6.10 -8.03 -0.95
C HIS A 182 -5.43 -8.61 -2.19
N SER A 183 -4.28 -8.08 -2.61
CA SER A 183 -3.55 -8.59 -3.77
C SER A 183 -3.05 -10.03 -3.57
N ILE A 184 -2.66 -10.38 -2.34
CA ILE A 184 -2.28 -11.75 -2.01
C ILE A 184 -3.50 -12.67 -2.00
N ALA A 185 -4.60 -12.25 -1.35
CA ALA A 185 -5.83 -13.03 -1.27
C ALA A 185 -6.45 -13.27 -2.65
N GLN A 186 -6.40 -12.30 -3.53
CA GLN A 186 -6.92 -12.33 -4.90
C GLN A 186 -5.89 -12.83 -5.93
N GLU A 187 -4.80 -13.47 -5.48
CA GLU A 187 -3.76 -14.06 -6.33
C GLU A 187 -3.16 -13.11 -7.40
N ARG A 188 -3.27 -11.76 -7.22
CA ARG A 188 -2.77 -10.79 -8.20
C ARG A 188 -1.25 -10.87 -8.40
N ILE A 189 -0.53 -11.38 -7.40
CA ILE A 189 0.92 -11.58 -7.42
C ILE A 189 1.33 -13.00 -7.82
N ALA A 190 0.38 -13.86 -8.20
CA ALA A 190 0.70 -15.21 -8.66
C ALA A 190 1.58 -15.13 -9.93
N GLY A 191 2.60 -15.96 -9.98
CA GLY A 191 3.58 -15.98 -11.08
C GLY A 191 4.69 -14.94 -11.00
N LEU A 192 4.68 -14.06 -9.98
CA LEU A 192 5.81 -13.17 -9.75
C LEU A 192 6.92 -13.87 -8.95
N ASP A 193 8.15 -13.57 -9.32
CA ASP A 193 9.37 -13.99 -8.65
C ASP A 193 9.93 -12.82 -7.83
N PHE A 194 9.85 -12.93 -6.49
CA PHE A 194 10.41 -11.94 -5.58
C PHE A 194 11.83 -12.32 -5.16
N ASP A 195 12.78 -11.38 -5.27
CA ASP A 195 14.14 -11.50 -4.73
C ASP A 195 14.18 -11.16 -3.24
N GLY A 196 13.19 -10.39 -2.76
CA GLY A 196 13.06 -10.09 -1.34
C GLY A 196 11.63 -9.72 -0.95
N ALA A 197 11.28 -10.03 0.29
CA ALA A 197 10.03 -9.59 0.91
C ALA A 197 10.31 -8.94 2.27
N LEU A 198 9.64 -7.82 2.52
CA LEU A 198 9.79 -6.99 3.70
C LEU A 198 8.49 -6.99 4.50
N PHE A 199 8.57 -7.28 5.81
CA PHE A 199 7.45 -7.19 6.73
C PHE A 199 7.61 -6.00 7.67
N THR A 200 6.60 -5.13 7.73
CA THR A 200 6.62 -3.93 8.56
C THR A 200 5.99 -4.14 9.93
N ASN A 201 4.70 -4.35 9.98
CA ASN A 201 3.90 -4.54 11.19
C ASN A 201 2.53 -5.14 10.86
N LEU A 202 1.81 -5.61 11.88
CA LEU A 202 0.45 -6.11 11.73
C LEU A 202 -0.44 -5.59 12.86
N THR A 203 -1.35 -4.68 12.52
CA THR A 203 -2.37 -4.14 13.40
C THR A 203 -3.77 -4.34 12.82
N ARG A 204 -4.82 -4.02 13.55
CA ARG A 204 -6.21 -4.22 13.11
C ARG A 204 -6.54 -3.35 11.90
N ASP A 205 -6.75 -4.01 10.76
CA ASP A 205 -7.22 -3.38 9.51
C ASP A 205 -7.87 -4.44 8.60
N HIS A 206 -8.71 -4.00 7.66
CA HIS A 206 -9.31 -4.86 6.62
C HIS A 206 -10.08 -6.09 7.14
N LEU A 207 -10.64 -6.05 8.37
CA LEU A 207 -11.44 -7.16 8.91
C LEU A 207 -12.82 -7.27 8.26
N ASP A 208 -13.29 -6.24 7.59
CA ASP A 208 -14.44 -6.28 6.68
C ASP A 208 -14.24 -7.33 5.58
N TYR A 209 -13.04 -7.41 5.02
CA TYR A 209 -12.65 -8.37 3.98
C TYR A 209 -12.17 -9.70 4.56
N HIS A 210 -11.18 -9.69 5.46
CA HIS A 210 -10.52 -10.90 5.96
C HIS A 210 -11.30 -11.63 7.06
N LYS A 211 -12.34 -11.01 7.64
CA LYS A 211 -13.21 -11.50 8.72
C LYS A 211 -12.51 -11.65 10.07
N THR A 212 -11.31 -12.24 10.11
CA THR A 212 -10.53 -12.45 11.34
C THR A 212 -9.11 -11.91 11.20
N PHE A 213 -8.50 -11.59 12.35
CA PHE A 213 -7.11 -11.15 12.41
C PHE A 213 -6.15 -12.25 11.93
N ASP A 214 -6.45 -13.52 12.26
CA ASP A 214 -5.63 -14.66 11.84
C ASP A 214 -5.64 -14.82 10.31
N ASN A 215 -6.80 -14.74 9.67
CA ASN A 215 -6.89 -14.76 8.21
C ASN A 215 -6.10 -13.60 7.56
N TYR A 216 -6.15 -12.43 8.15
CA TYR A 216 -5.38 -11.27 7.69
C TYR A 216 -3.87 -11.51 7.81
N ARG A 217 -3.41 -12.02 8.97
CA ARG A 217 -2.02 -12.42 9.20
C ARG A 217 -1.57 -13.50 8.22
N ASP A 218 -2.32 -14.60 8.13
CA ASP A 218 -1.95 -15.76 7.33
C ASP A 218 -1.97 -15.45 5.83
N THR A 219 -2.85 -14.55 5.40
CA THR A 219 -2.82 -14.04 4.02
C THR A 219 -1.49 -13.33 3.73
N LYS A 220 -1.04 -12.40 4.57
CA LYS A 220 0.24 -11.71 4.37
C LYS A 220 1.44 -12.67 4.44
N LYS A 221 1.37 -13.66 5.33
CA LYS A 221 2.41 -14.68 5.49
C LYS A 221 2.67 -15.46 4.20
N ARG A 222 1.66 -15.66 3.35
CA ARG A 222 1.81 -16.35 2.06
C ARG A 222 2.88 -15.72 1.15
N LEU A 223 3.13 -14.41 1.24
CA LEU A 223 4.21 -13.76 0.51
C LEU A 223 5.58 -14.37 0.88
N PHE A 224 5.82 -14.57 2.16
CA PHE A 224 7.08 -15.11 2.70
C PHE A 224 7.21 -16.62 2.47
N ASP A 225 6.12 -17.36 2.63
CA ASP A 225 6.07 -18.81 2.44
C ASP A 225 6.38 -19.21 0.97
N ASN A 226 6.07 -18.32 0.03
CA ASN A 226 6.29 -18.55 -1.41
C ASN A 226 7.66 -18.05 -1.92
N LEU A 227 8.49 -17.46 -1.06
CA LEU A 227 9.83 -17.00 -1.48
C LEU A 227 10.73 -18.17 -1.87
N LYS A 228 11.58 -17.93 -2.86
CA LYS A 228 12.63 -18.86 -3.28
C LYS A 228 13.77 -18.92 -2.25
N LYS A 229 14.57 -19.98 -2.30
CA LYS A 229 15.69 -20.21 -1.40
C LYS A 229 16.79 -19.13 -1.50
N ASP A 230 16.98 -18.58 -2.68
CA ASP A 230 17.96 -17.53 -2.99
C ASP A 230 17.45 -16.11 -2.72
N ALA A 231 16.17 -15.96 -2.43
CA ALA A 231 15.58 -14.70 -1.99
C ALA A 231 15.93 -14.37 -0.52
N PHE A 232 15.57 -13.17 -0.06
CA PHE A 232 15.64 -12.80 1.34
C PHE A 232 14.28 -12.40 1.91
N ALA A 233 14.12 -12.65 3.20
CA ALA A 233 12.97 -12.21 3.99
C ALA A 233 13.49 -11.29 5.12
N LEU A 234 13.07 -10.03 5.13
CA LEU A 234 13.43 -9.08 6.17
C LEU A 234 12.20 -8.77 7.03
N THR A 235 12.28 -9.03 8.33
CA THR A 235 11.13 -8.94 9.23
C THR A 235 11.38 -8.04 10.44
N ASN A 236 10.33 -7.33 10.86
CA ASN A 236 10.31 -6.52 12.07
C ASN A 236 10.21 -7.43 13.31
N LYS A 237 11.27 -7.51 14.10
CA LYS A 237 11.30 -8.30 15.32
C LYS A 237 10.57 -7.65 16.50
N ASP A 238 10.27 -6.34 16.40
CA ASP A 238 9.49 -5.63 17.42
C ASP A 238 7.99 -5.91 17.31
N ASP A 239 7.51 -6.39 16.15
CA ASP A 239 6.12 -6.84 15.98
C ASP A 239 5.99 -8.32 16.42
N LYS A 240 4.97 -8.61 17.23
CA LYS A 240 4.70 -9.97 17.74
C LYS A 240 4.49 -11.02 16.63
N ASN A 241 4.05 -10.58 15.44
CA ASN A 241 3.85 -11.46 14.28
C ASN A 241 5.09 -11.52 13.39
N GLY A 242 6.14 -10.71 13.64
CA GLY A 242 7.31 -10.62 12.79
C GLY A 242 7.98 -11.97 12.53
N MET A 243 8.24 -12.74 13.58
CA MET A 243 8.83 -14.08 13.44
C MET A 243 7.85 -15.10 12.88
N VAL A 244 6.54 -14.92 13.09
CA VAL A 244 5.50 -15.78 12.50
C VAL A 244 5.48 -15.63 10.98
N MET A 245 5.65 -14.42 10.45
CA MET A 245 5.68 -14.17 9.00
C MET A 245 6.73 -15.01 8.29
N VAL A 246 7.90 -15.18 8.89
CA VAL A 246 9.05 -15.87 8.27
C VAL A 246 9.24 -17.31 8.72
N GLN A 247 8.32 -17.85 9.51
CA GLN A 247 8.43 -19.17 10.13
C GLN A 247 8.63 -20.32 9.12
N ASN A 248 7.97 -20.25 7.96
CA ASN A 248 7.96 -21.34 6.97
C ASN A 248 8.70 -20.95 5.69
N THR A 249 9.34 -19.77 5.64
CA THR A 249 10.03 -19.34 4.44
C THR A 249 11.26 -20.22 4.15
N LYS A 250 11.57 -20.38 2.86
CA LYS A 250 12.80 -21.03 2.40
C LYS A 250 13.93 -20.01 2.18
N ALA A 251 13.57 -18.71 2.18
CA ALA A 251 14.49 -17.61 1.93
C ALA A 251 15.45 -17.38 3.12
N ARG A 252 16.51 -16.64 2.89
CA ARG A 252 17.39 -16.17 3.96
C ARG A 252 16.67 -15.14 4.81
N VAL A 253 16.55 -15.38 6.13
CA VAL A 253 15.86 -14.50 7.07
C VAL A 253 16.83 -13.49 7.66
N PHE A 254 16.42 -12.22 7.62
CA PHE A 254 17.06 -11.11 8.32
C PHE A 254 16.04 -10.40 9.19
N THR A 255 16.51 -9.76 10.25
CA THR A 255 15.68 -9.09 11.24
C THR A 255 16.09 -7.64 11.44
N TYR A 256 15.12 -6.79 11.73
CA TYR A 256 15.41 -5.45 12.24
C TYR A 256 14.61 -5.16 13.52
N SER A 257 15.17 -4.29 14.38
CA SER A 257 14.57 -3.96 15.68
C SER A 257 15.07 -2.63 16.22
N THR A 258 14.22 -1.93 16.95
CA THR A 258 14.56 -0.77 17.76
C THR A 258 14.77 -1.14 19.23
N ARG A 259 14.36 -2.35 19.66
CA ARG A 259 14.28 -2.78 21.06
C ARG A 259 15.23 -3.91 21.41
N SER A 260 15.43 -4.84 20.50
CA SER A 260 16.16 -6.09 20.77
C SER A 260 17.35 -6.30 19.81
N LEU A 261 18.16 -7.32 20.06
CA LEU A 261 19.21 -7.72 19.12
C LEU A 261 18.58 -8.18 17.79
N ALA A 262 19.08 -7.65 16.70
CA ALA A 262 18.68 -7.94 15.35
C ALA A 262 19.87 -7.69 14.40
N ASP A 263 19.75 -8.13 13.14
CA ASP A 263 20.78 -7.88 12.11
C ASP A 263 20.91 -6.37 11.81
N PHE A 264 19.77 -5.67 11.84
CA PHE A 264 19.73 -4.22 11.72
C PHE A 264 19.08 -3.61 12.96
N LYS A 265 19.87 -2.89 13.75
CA LYS A 265 19.42 -2.26 14.99
C LYS A 265 19.61 -0.76 14.93
N GLY A 266 18.67 -0.01 15.47
CA GLY A 266 18.78 1.43 15.60
C GLY A 266 18.06 1.97 16.82
N LEU A 267 18.46 3.19 17.20
CA LEU A 267 17.82 3.97 18.25
C LEU A 267 17.84 5.46 17.87
N ILE A 268 16.91 6.22 18.42
CA ILE A 268 16.87 7.68 18.29
C ILE A 268 17.77 8.26 19.35
N LEU A 269 18.71 9.12 18.95
CA LEU A 269 19.57 9.91 19.84
C LEU A 269 18.93 11.26 20.15
N GLU A 270 18.45 11.93 19.09
CA GLU A 270 17.75 13.21 19.17
C GLU A 270 16.58 13.23 18.19
N GLU A 271 15.50 13.91 18.53
CA GLU A 271 14.30 14.02 17.71
C GLU A 271 13.68 15.42 17.77
N GLY A 272 13.24 15.94 16.63
CA GLY A 272 12.54 17.20 16.49
C GLY A 272 11.61 17.19 15.27
N LEU A 273 10.86 18.27 15.06
CA LEU A 273 9.95 18.41 13.91
C LEU A 273 10.67 18.44 12.55
N ASP A 274 11.97 18.70 12.52
CA ASP A 274 12.78 18.81 11.31
C ASP A 274 13.55 17.51 10.96
N GLY A 275 13.52 16.52 11.86
CA GLY A 275 14.22 15.25 11.65
C GLY A 275 14.70 14.59 12.93
N MET A 276 15.52 13.54 12.76
CA MET A 276 16.07 12.73 13.85
C MET A 276 17.56 12.51 13.67
N LEU A 277 18.33 12.56 14.77
CA LEU A 277 19.65 11.95 14.83
C LEU A 277 19.51 10.50 15.31
N LEU A 278 19.94 9.57 14.48
CA LEU A 278 19.79 8.14 14.70
C LEU A 278 21.16 7.47 14.89
N MET A 279 21.19 6.42 15.71
CA MET A 279 22.28 5.44 15.73
C MET A 279 21.79 4.19 14.99
N ILE A 280 22.35 3.87 13.83
CA ILE A 280 22.05 2.65 13.07
C ILE A 280 23.30 1.76 13.04
N ASN A 281 23.24 0.59 13.70
CA ASN A 281 24.35 -0.36 13.79
C ASN A 281 25.70 0.32 14.10
N ASN A 282 25.74 1.14 15.15
CA ASN A 282 26.89 1.88 15.67
C ASN A 282 27.41 3.03 14.77
N LYS A 283 26.60 3.52 13.83
CA LYS A 283 26.89 4.72 13.05
C LYS A 283 25.79 5.75 13.22
N GLU A 284 26.19 6.99 13.43
CA GLU A 284 25.26 8.13 13.53
C GLU A 284 24.86 8.58 12.14
N VAL A 285 23.57 8.89 11.99
CA VAL A 285 23.00 9.44 10.76
C VAL A 285 21.90 10.43 11.11
N MET A 286 21.98 11.63 10.55
CA MET A 286 20.92 12.64 10.61
C MET A 286 19.95 12.39 9.46
N VAL A 287 18.65 12.30 9.76
CA VAL A 287 17.60 12.07 8.77
C VAL A 287 16.48 13.11 8.91
N ARG A 288 15.78 13.38 7.81
CA ARG A 288 14.67 14.34 7.77
C ARG A 288 13.32 13.74 8.13
N LEU A 289 13.25 12.43 8.29
CA LEU A 289 12.05 11.74 8.73
C LEU A 289 11.94 11.84 10.26
N VAL A 290 10.70 11.88 10.76
CA VAL A 290 10.38 12.07 12.17
C VAL A 290 9.53 10.89 12.66
N GLY A 291 9.72 10.50 13.91
CA GLY A 291 8.91 9.50 14.58
C GLY A 291 9.55 8.11 14.67
N ARG A 292 9.32 7.47 15.78
CA ARG A 292 9.82 6.11 16.08
C ARG A 292 9.42 5.09 15.02
N PHE A 293 8.22 5.21 14.44
CA PHE A 293 7.78 4.35 13.34
C PHE A 293 8.62 4.56 12.07
N ASN A 294 9.13 5.78 11.84
CA ASN A 294 10.03 6.05 10.73
C ASN A 294 11.45 5.52 10.99
N LEU A 295 11.92 5.45 12.24
CA LEU A 295 13.14 4.70 12.55
C LEU A 295 12.98 3.22 12.13
N GLN A 296 11.85 2.57 12.42
CA GLN A 296 11.59 1.20 11.98
C GLN A 296 11.57 1.09 10.44
N ASN A 297 10.93 2.05 9.75
CA ASN A 297 10.93 2.11 8.29
C ASN A 297 12.36 2.25 7.73
N LEU A 298 13.18 3.14 8.31
CA LEU A 298 14.56 3.37 7.89
C LEU A 298 15.47 2.16 8.14
N LEU A 299 15.27 1.43 9.25
CA LEU A 299 15.97 0.17 9.49
C LEU A 299 15.60 -0.90 8.46
N CYS A 300 14.32 -0.99 8.09
CA CYS A 300 13.87 -1.88 7.03
C CYS A 300 14.50 -1.50 5.68
N ILE A 301 14.56 -0.21 5.35
CA ILE A 301 15.17 0.29 4.11
C ILE A 301 16.70 -0.02 4.10
N CYS A 302 17.39 0.30 5.19
CA CYS A 302 18.82 0.00 5.33
C CYS A 302 19.09 -1.51 5.20
N GLY A 303 18.29 -2.33 5.87
CA GLY A 303 18.37 -3.79 5.79
C GLY A 303 18.15 -4.32 4.38
N ALA A 304 17.12 -3.84 3.70
CA ALA A 304 16.80 -4.24 2.32
C ALA A 304 17.92 -3.82 1.35
N ALA A 305 18.47 -2.61 1.47
CA ALA A 305 19.58 -2.12 0.66
C ALA A 305 20.82 -3.00 0.82
N VAL A 306 21.20 -3.33 2.05
CA VAL A 306 22.33 -4.22 2.34
C VAL A 306 22.07 -5.64 1.80
N CYS A 307 20.86 -6.18 1.95
CA CYS A 307 20.49 -7.49 1.39
C CYS A 307 20.54 -7.50 -0.15
N LEU A 308 20.29 -6.37 -0.80
CA LEU A 308 20.45 -6.18 -2.23
C LEU A 308 21.92 -6.03 -2.67
N GLY A 309 22.84 -5.91 -1.74
CA GLY A 309 24.28 -5.80 -1.99
C GLY A 309 24.81 -4.37 -2.07
N PHE A 310 24.00 -3.38 -1.71
CA PHE A 310 24.46 -1.99 -1.65
C PHE A 310 25.43 -1.77 -0.49
N ASP A 311 26.40 -0.87 -0.70
CA ASP A 311 27.33 -0.49 0.34
C ASP A 311 26.59 0.17 1.51
N ARG A 312 26.97 -0.21 2.73
CA ARG A 312 26.28 0.22 3.94
C ARG A 312 26.50 1.70 4.24
N ASP A 313 27.71 2.20 4.07
CA ASP A 313 28.03 3.57 4.40
C ASP A 313 27.39 4.53 3.39
N GLU A 314 27.42 4.14 2.14
CA GLU A 314 26.71 4.86 1.08
C GLU A 314 25.19 4.83 1.29
N THR A 315 24.62 3.69 1.72
CA THR A 315 23.21 3.60 2.11
C THR A 315 22.87 4.61 3.21
N LEU A 316 23.67 4.68 4.29
CA LEU A 316 23.43 5.63 5.38
C LEU A 316 23.57 7.08 4.92
N ARG A 317 24.57 7.37 4.08
CA ARG A 317 24.76 8.70 3.47
C ARG A 317 23.50 9.13 2.68
N ILE A 318 22.97 8.23 1.85
CA ILE A 318 21.77 8.54 1.06
C ILE A 318 20.54 8.66 1.95
N LEU A 319 20.38 7.83 2.99
CA LEU A 319 19.28 7.97 3.95
C LEU A 319 19.19 9.38 4.54
N SER A 320 20.34 10.05 4.78
CA SER A 320 20.36 11.43 5.28
C SER A 320 19.83 12.47 4.28
N LEU A 321 19.80 12.15 3.00
CA LEU A 321 19.31 13.03 1.92
C LEU A 321 17.84 12.82 1.60
N LEU A 322 17.27 11.66 1.96
CA LEU A 322 15.89 11.34 1.67
C LEU A 322 14.92 12.29 2.38
N ARG A 323 13.82 12.60 1.68
CA ARG A 323 12.74 13.44 2.20
C ARG A 323 11.54 12.57 2.56
N PRO A 324 10.68 13.02 3.48
CA PRO A 324 9.40 12.37 3.71
C PRO A 324 8.63 12.16 2.40
N VAL A 325 7.91 11.05 2.34
CA VAL A 325 7.02 10.77 1.21
C VAL A 325 5.79 11.67 1.33
N ASN A 326 5.31 12.19 0.20
CA ASN A 326 4.14 13.06 0.16
C ASN A 326 2.97 12.47 0.97
N GLY A 327 2.42 13.27 1.88
CA GLY A 327 1.32 12.87 2.77
C GLY A 327 1.69 11.80 3.81
N ARG A 328 2.97 11.67 4.19
CA ARG A 328 3.46 10.78 5.22
C ARG A 328 4.30 11.54 6.23
N PHE A 329 3.66 12.01 7.31
CA PHE A 329 4.26 12.90 8.31
C PHE A 329 4.99 14.08 7.66
N GLU A 330 4.34 14.74 6.76
CA GLU A 330 4.90 15.86 6.02
C GLU A 330 4.67 17.16 6.78
N THR A 331 5.75 17.89 7.09
CA THR A 331 5.72 19.12 7.89
C THR A 331 5.66 20.35 7.01
N ILE A 332 4.81 21.30 7.39
CA ILE A 332 4.65 22.62 6.75
C ILE A 332 4.82 23.68 7.84
N HIS A 333 5.88 24.48 7.75
CA HIS A 333 6.17 25.52 8.75
C HIS A 333 5.51 26.86 8.37
N SER A 334 4.80 27.47 9.32
CA SER A 334 4.21 28.78 9.15
C SER A 334 5.15 29.87 9.68
N PRO A 335 5.29 31.03 8.99
CA PRO A 335 5.96 32.20 9.53
C PRO A 335 5.35 32.71 10.85
N LYS A 336 4.12 32.29 11.17
CA LYS A 336 3.43 32.61 12.44
C LYS A 336 3.91 31.73 13.61
N GLY A 337 4.87 30.81 13.37
CA GLY A 337 5.52 29.98 14.39
C GLY A 337 4.84 28.63 14.65
N TRP A 338 3.67 28.33 14.10
CA TRP A 338 3.07 27.01 14.17
C TRP A 338 3.52 26.08 13.03
N THR A 339 3.38 24.78 13.20
CA THR A 339 3.73 23.78 12.19
C THR A 339 2.52 22.90 11.92
N ALA A 340 2.17 22.70 10.65
CA ALA A 340 1.21 21.66 10.25
C ALA A 340 1.93 20.35 9.88
N VAL A 341 1.32 19.23 10.25
CA VAL A 341 1.71 17.87 9.85
C VAL A 341 0.57 17.27 9.07
N VAL A 342 0.82 16.92 7.80
CA VAL A 342 -0.15 16.23 6.94
C VAL A 342 0.21 14.75 6.87
N ASP A 343 -0.75 13.87 7.21
CA ASP A 343 -0.51 12.42 7.24
C ASP A 343 -1.72 11.61 6.74
N TYR A 344 -1.42 10.47 6.14
CA TYR A 344 -2.42 9.49 5.66
C TYR A 344 -3.00 8.61 6.79
N ALA A 345 -2.73 8.87 8.04
CA ALA A 345 -3.23 8.10 9.18
C ALA A 345 -4.77 8.05 9.18
N HIS A 346 -5.32 6.89 8.84
CA HIS A 346 -6.76 6.64 8.69
C HIS A 346 -7.22 5.36 9.42
N THR A 347 -6.36 4.81 10.27
CA THR A 347 -6.67 3.70 11.19
C THR A 347 -6.39 4.14 12.63
N PRO A 348 -7.03 3.53 13.64
CA PRO A 348 -6.81 3.87 15.04
C PRO A 348 -5.32 3.86 15.43
N ASP A 349 -4.61 2.79 15.11
CA ASP A 349 -3.17 2.62 15.38
C ASP A 349 -2.30 3.68 14.67
N ALA A 350 -2.60 4.00 13.41
CA ALA A 350 -1.83 5.00 12.68
C ALA A 350 -2.04 6.41 13.27
N VAL A 351 -3.26 6.78 13.62
CA VAL A 351 -3.57 8.06 14.27
C VAL A 351 -2.88 8.16 15.63
N GLU A 352 -2.93 7.08 16.43
CA GLU A 352 -2.25 7.02 17.72
C GLU A 352 -0.74 7.21 17.60
N ASN A 353 -0.10 6.52 16.64
CA ASN A 353 1.33 6.60 16.40
C ASN A 353 1.77 8.01 15.99
N VAL A 354 1.03 8.66 15.09
CA VAL A 354 1.33 10.04 14.66
C VAL A 354 1.16 11.02 15.82
N ILE A 355 0.05 10.93 16.56
CA ILE A 355 -0.22 11.79 17.73
C ILE A 355 0.85 11.61 18.80
N ASN A 356 1.21 10.38 19.13
CA ASN A 356 2.25 10.11 20.13
C ASN A 356 3.60 10.69 19.71
N THR A 357 3.96 10.53 18.43
CA THR A 357 5.18 11.13 17.88
C THR A 357 5.18 12.66 18.04
N ILE A 358 4.08 13.31 17.66
CA ILE A 358 3.97 14.76 17.82
C ILE A 358 4.06 15.15 19.29
N ASN A 359 3.42 14.42 20.20
CA ASN A 359 3.43 14.68 21.64
C ASN A 359 4.82 14.53 22.28
N GLU A 360 5.70 13.66 21.73
CA GLU A 360 7.09 13.51 22.19
C GLU A 360 7.96 14.71 21.82
N ILE A 361 7.65 15.44 20.74
CA ILE A 361 8.52 16.49 20.17
C ILE A 361 7.95 17.91 20.20
N ARG A 362 6.63 18.08 20.36
CA ARG A 362 5.98 19.38 20.34
C ARG A 362 6.33 20.22 21.58
N LYS A 363 6.31 21.53 21.40
CA LYS A 363 6.50 22.52 22.49
C LYS A 363 5.24 23.30 22.83
N GLY A 364 4.28 23.38 21.92
CA GLY A 364 2.97 24.02 22.07
C GLY A 364 1.83 22.99 22.09
N ARG A 365 0.61 23.46 21.83
CA ARG A 365 -0.60 22.62 21.79
C ARG A 365 -0.63 21.76 20.52
N LEU A 366 -1.36 20.65 20.59
CA LEU A 366 -1.72 19.85 19.41
C LEU A 366 -3.19 20.07 19.05
N ILE A 367 -3.44 20.56 17.84
CA ILE A 367 -4.76 20.69 17.23
C ILE A 367 -4.88 19.60 16.18
N THR A 368 -5.82 18.66 16.35
CA THR A 368 -5.98 17.54 15.42
C THR A 368 -7.26 17.68 14.60
N VAL A 369 -7.11 17.64 13.27
CA VAL A 369 -8.19 17.58 12.28
C VAL A 369 -8.23 16.16 11.73
N VAL A 370 -9.34 15.44 11.95
CA VAL A 370 -9.45 14.03 11.52
C VAL A 370 -10.85 13.70 11.06
N GLY A 371 -10.94 12.86 10.01
CA GLY A 371 -12.17 12.32 9.47
C GLY A 371 -12.10 10.83 9.22
N CYS A 372 -13.22 10.23 8.84
CA CYS A 372 -13.31 8.83 8.42
C CYS A 372 -13.98 8.70 7.06
N GLY A 373 -13.52 7.72 6.27
CA GLY A 373 -14.13 7.41 4.98
C GLY A 373 -15.44 6.64 5.13
N GLY A 374 -16.40 6.93 4.23
CA GLY A 374 -17.61 6.14 4.03
C GLY A 374 -17.35 4.80 3.35
N ASN A 375 -18.30 3.86 3.41
CA ASN A 375 -18.22 2.52 2.84
C ASN A 375 -16.96 1.74 3.31
N ARG A 376 -16.61 1.92 4.60
CA ARG A 376 -15.47 1.28 5.28
C ARG A 376 -15.90 0.76 6.66
N ASP A 377 -14.98 0.12 7.37
CA ASP A 377 -15.21 -0.37 8.74
C ASP A 377 -15.72 0.75 9.65
N LYS A 378 -17.01 0.70 10.00
CA LYS A 378 -17.65 1.66 10.90
C LYS A 378 -17.12 1.54 12.34
N GLY A 379 -16.68 0.34 12.74
CA GLY A 379 -16.19 0.09 14.09
C GLY A 379 -14.94 0.89 14.46
N LYS A 380 -14.16 1.34 13.48
CA LYS A 380 -12.97 2.18 13.73
C LYS A 380 -13.31 3.65 14.01
N ARG A 381 -14.50 4.15 13.57
CA ARG A 381 -14.89 5.57 13.66
C ARG A 381 -14.85 6.12 15.09
N PRO A 382 -15.56 5.51 16.07
CA PRO A 382 -15.52 5.97 17.45
C PRO A 382 -14.12 5.82 18.08
N MET A 383 -13.38 4.77 17.73
CA MET A 383 -12.02 4.55 18.25
C MET A 383 -11.06 5.64 17.79
N MET A 384 -11.13 6.05 16.52
CA MET A 384 -10.27 7.12 15.99
C MET A 384 -10.57 8.46 16.67
N ALA A 385 -11.84 8.81 16.87
CA ALA A 385 -12.23 10.03 17.59
C ALA A 385 -11.73 10.02 19.04
N GLN A 386 -11.87 8.89 19.75
CA GLN A 386 -11.42 8.73 21.13
C GLN A 386 -9.89 8.88 21.25
N ILE A 387 -9.13 8.22 20.35
CA ILE A 387 -7.66 8.33 20.34
C ILE A 387 -7.24 9.78 20.04
N ALA A 388 -7.84 10.40 19.04
CA ALA A 388 -7.53 11.77 18.67
C ALA A 388 -7.86 12.76 19.81
N LYS A 389 -9.00 12.58 20.51
CA LYS A 389 -9.37 13.44 21.64
C LYS A 389 -8.41 13.31 22.82
N ARG A 390 -8.03 12.08 23.17
CA ARG A 390 -7.13 11.84 24.31
C ARG A 390 -5.72 12.38 24.10
N GLY A 391 -5.26 12.38 22.85
CA GLY A 391 -3.89 12.79 22.52
C GLY A 391 -3.75 14.24 22.08
N SER A 392 -4.84 15.00 21.96
CA SER A 392 -4.83 16.38 21.42
C SER A 392 -5.44 17.38 22.42
N ASP A 393 -4.93 18.61 22.40
CA ASP A 393 -5.50 19.71 23.19
C ASP A 393 -6.81 20.21 22.57
N GLN A 394 -6.89 20.22 21.24
CA GLN A 394 -8.09 20.55 20.50
C GLN A 394 -8.36 19.49 19.43
N LEU A 395 -9.57 18.93 19.40
CA LEU A 395 -10.03 18.02 18.37
C LEU A 395 -11.04 18.71 17.44
N ILE A 396 -10.87 18.50 16.13
CA ILE A 396 -11.81 18.90 15.09
C ILE A 396 -12.16 17.65 14.27
N LEU A 397 -13.41 17.21 14.33
CA LEU A 397 -13.95 16.13 13.51
C LEU A 397 -14.47 16.72 12.20
N THR A 398 -14.12 16.11 11.06
CA THR A 398 -14.49 16.61 9.73
C THR A 398 -14.70 15.48 8.74
N SER A 399 -15.16 15.81 7.52
CA SER A 399 -15.29 14.83 6.43
C SER A 399 -13.92 14.43 5.89
N ASP A 400 -13.84 13.17 5.46
CA ASP A 400 -12.77 12.62 4.62
C ASP A 400 -13.35 12.38 3.23
N ASN A 401 -13.49 11.12 2.79
CA ASN A 401 -14.19 10.69 1.59
C ASN A 401 -15.53 10.06 1.99
N PRO A 402 -16.65 10.76 2.04
CA PRO A 402 -17.93 10.18 2.48
C PRO A 402 -18.46 9.12 1.51
N ARG A 403 -18.04 9.13 0.24
CA ARG A 403 -18.49 8.21 -0.82
C ARG A 403 -20.01 8.23 -0.95
N ASP A 404 -20.69 7.10 -0.64
CA ASP A 404 -22.16 6.97 -0.75
C ASP A 404 -22.88 7.25 0.57
N GLU A 405 -22.13 7.40 1.69
CA GLU A 405 -22.70 7.71 3.02
C GLU A 405 -22.91 9.23 3.19
N GLU A 406 -23.87 9.62 4.02
CA GLU A 406 -24.05 11.02 4.40
C GLU A 406 -22.93 11.44 5.37
N PRO A 407 -22.23 12.57 5.11
CA PRO A 407 -21.08 13.00 5.93
C PRO A 407 -21.42 13.15 7.41
N LEU A 408 -22.58 13.71 7.73
CA LEU A 408 -23.05 13.90 9.10
C LEU A 408 -23.26 12.59 9.86
N ASP A 409 -23.67 11.51 9.18
CA ASP A 409 -23.81 10.19 9.81
C ASP A 409 -22.44 9.61 10.19
N ILE A 410 -21.44 9.81 9.33
CA ILE A 410 -20.04 9.42 9.64
C ILE A 410 -19.52 10.17 10.85
N LEU A 411 -19.74 11.49 10.90
CA LEU A 411 -19.33 12.35 12.02
C LEU A 411 -20.04 11.96 13.32
N LYS A 412 -21.33 11.59 13.25
CA LYS A 412 -22.11 11.08 14.37
C LYS A 412 -21.54 9.75 14.91
N ASP A 413 -21.17 8.82 14.01
CA ASP A 413 -20.51 7.57 14.40
C ASP A 413 -19.15 7.84 15.10
N MET A 414 -18.39 8.83 14.63
CA MET A 414 -17.14 9.25 15.28
C MET A 414 -17.41 9.85 16.65
N ALA A 415 -18.35 10.78 16.75
CA ALA A 415 -18.72 11.46 17.98
C ALA A 415 -19.25 10.51 19.07
N ALA A 416 -19.86 9.38 18.68
CA ALA A 416 -20.31 8.33 19.61
C ALA A 416 -19.17 7.68 20.43
N GLY A 417 -17.91 7.89 20.04
CA GLY A 417 -16.73 7.47 20.83
C GLY A 417 -16.35 8.42 21.96
N LEU A 418 -16.97 9.61 22.04
CA LEU A 418 -16.64 10.66 22.99
C LEU A 418 -17.68 10.72 24.13
N THR A 419 -17.23 11.05 25.32
CA THR A 419 -18.12 11.40 26.43
C THR A 419 -18.81 12.75 26.17
N GLU A 420 -19.86 13.08 26.92
CA GLU A 420 -20.55 14.37 26.78
C GLU A 420 -19.62 15.58 27.00
N ASP A 421 -18.71 15.46 27.97
CA ASP A 421 -17.75 16.55 28.30
C ASP A 421 -16.68 16.68 27.19
N GLU A 422 -16.18 15.58 26.65
CA GLU A 422 -15.25 15.57 25.52
C GLU A 422 -15.92 16.13 24.25
N LEU A 423 -17.20 15.81 24.04
CA LEU A 423 -17.96 16.29 22.89
C LEU A 423 -18.16 17.81 22.94
N ARG A 424 -18.45 18.38 24.12
CA ARG A 424 -18.55 19.84 24.32
C ARG A 424 -17.26 20.59 23.98
N GLN A 425 -16.12 19.93 24.09
CA GLN A 425 -14.80 20.48 23.81
C GLN A 425 -14.30 20.14 22.41
N THR A 426 -15.09 19.43 21.60
CA THR A 426 -14.74 19.00 20.26
C THR A 426 -15.48 19.83 19.23
N LEU A 427 -14.79 20.33 18.22
CA LEU A 427 -15.43 20.99 17.10
C LEU A 427 -15.84 19.93 16.06
N ILE A 428 -17.07 20.03 15.58
CA ILE A 428 -17.56 19.18 14.47
C ILE A 428 -17.86 20.11 13.31
N ILE A 429 -17.03 20.03 12.26
CA ILE A 429 -17.10 20.89 11.08
C ILE A 429 -17.11 19.98 9.86
N GLU A 430 -18.28 19.84 9.22
CA GLU A 430 -18.46 18.92 8.09
C GLU A 430 -17.50 19.25 6.94
N ASP A 431 -17.46 20.52 6.52
CA ASP A 431 -16.57 20.98 5.45
C ASP A 431 -15.10 20.94 5.88
N ARG A 432 -14.31 20.09 5.19
CA ARG A 432 -12.90 19.88 5.55
C ARG A 432 -12.03 21.13 5.35
N ALA A 433 -12.31 21.96 4.34
CA ALA A 433 -11.59 23.21 4.14
C ALA A 433 -11.82 24.18 5.32
N SER A 434 -13.07 24.32 5.76
CA SER A 434 -13.43 25.12 6.94
C SER A 434 -12.83 24.56 8.23
N ALA A 435 -12.71 23.23 8.35
CA ALA A 435 -12.06 22.59 9.50
C ALA A 435 -10.57 22.92 9.55
N ILE A 436 -9.85 22.83 8.41
CA ILE A 436 -8.44 23.20 8.29
C ILE A 436 -8.25 24.69 8.54
N GLN A 437 -9.08 25.57 7.96
CA GLN A 437 -9.08 27.01 8.21
C GLN A 437 -9.21 27.31 9.71
N THR A 438 -10.15 26.65 10.38
CA THR A 438 -10.39 26.82 11.82
C THR A 438 -9.15 26.40 12.61
N ALA A 439 -8.53 25.27 12.30
CA ALA A 439 -7.31 24.81 12.95
C ALA A 439 -6.16 25.84 12.79
N CYS A 440 -5.94 26.33 11.57
CA CYS A 440 -4.90 27.33 11.26
C CYS A 440 -5.16 28.68 11.95
N THR A 441 -6.44 29.04 12.14
CA THR A 441 -6.84 30.28 12.85
C THR A 441 -6.64 30.17 14.36
N LEU A 442 -6.88 29.00 14.94
CA LEU A 442 -6.73 28.74 16.38
C LEU A 442 -5.26 28.56 16.80
N ALA A 443 -4.39 28.19 15.85
CA ALA A 443 -2.99 27.88 16.14
C ALA A 443 -2.20 29.14 16.52
N GLN A 444 -1.32 28.98 17.51
CA GLN A 444 -0.43 30.01 18.04
C GLN A 444 1.04 29.58 17.81
N ASP A 445 1.98 30.45 18.21
CA ASP A 445 3.41 30.13 18.16
C ASP A 445 3.70 28.78 18.86
N LYS A 446 4.51 27.92 18.23
CA LYS A 446 4.91 26.56 18.68
C LYS A 446 3.79 25.52 18.68
N ASP A 447 2.55 25.86 18.32
CA ASP A 447 1.49 24.87 18.18
C ASP A 447 1.75 23.95 16.98
N VAL A 448 1.25 22.72 17.06
CA VAL A 448 1.26 21.76 15.97
C VAL A 448 -0.17 21.46 15.54
N ILE A 449 -0.42 21.48 14.24
CA ILE A 449 -1.70 21.09 13.64
C ILE A 449 -1.49 19.74 12.98
N LEU A 450 -2.17 18.69 13.40
CA LEU A 450 -2.21 17.42 12.69
C LEU A 450 -3.44 17.37 11.78
N ILE A 451 -3.24 17.17 10.48
CA ILE A 451 -4.29 16.93 9.50
C ILE A 451 -4.16 15.49 9.03
N ALA A 452 -5.06 14.64 9.54
CA ALA A 452 -5.00 13.19 9.34
C ALA A 452 -6.11 12.69 8.43
N GLY A 453 -5.81 11.60 7.71
CA GLY A 453 -6.73 10.83 6.88
C GLY A 453 -6.37 10.79 5.40
N LYS A 454 -6.27 11.94 4.74
CA LYS A 454 -6.08 12.04 3.28
C LYS A 454 -4.62 11.94 2.83
N GLY A 455 -3.71 12.54 3.61
CA GLY A 455 -2.29 12.55 3.26
C GLY A 455 -2.03 13.10 1.85
N HIS A 456 -1.66 12.20 0.94
CA HIS A 456 -1.36 12.51 -0.47
C HIS A 456 -2.59 12.57 -1.40
N GLU A 457 -3.80 12.27 -0.90
CA GLU A 457 -5.00 12.31 -1.73
C GLU A 457 -5.36 13.76 -2.09
N ASP A 458 -5.37 14.08 -3.37
CA ASP A 458 -5.71 15.37 -3.96
C ASP A 458 -7.20 15.47 -4.35
N TYR A 459 -8.05 14.64 -3.74
CA TYR A 459 -9.47 14.57 -4.05
C TYR A 459 -10.34 14.23 -2.85
N GLN A 460 -11.63 14.57 -2.95
CA GLN A 460 -12.70 14.10 -2.07
C GLN A 460 -13.77 13.43 -2.91
N ILE A 461 -14.23 12.24 -2.50
CA ILE A 461 -15.30 11.49 -3.18
C ILE A 461 -16.60 11.71 -2.44
N VAL A 462 -17.59 12.32 -3.12
CA VAL A 462 -18.94 12.56 -2.61
C VAL A 462 -19.95 11.99 -3.61
N LYS A 463 -20.79 11.02 -3.19
CA LYS A 463 -21.80 10.36 -4.02
C LYS A 463 -21.25 9.89 -5.38
N GLY A 464 -20.06 9.25 -5.34
CA GLY A 464 -19.37 8.72 -6.52
C GLY A 464 -18.64 9.75 -7.38
N VAL A 465 -18.80 11.05 -7.11
CA VAL A 465 -18.11 12.12 -7.84
C VAL A 465 -16.81 12.48 -7.13
N LYS A 466 -15.73 12.60 -7.91
CA LYS A 466 -14.39 12.99 -7.43
C LYS A 466 -14.23 14.49 -7.59
N HIS A 467 -14.03 15.21 -6.49
CA HIS A 467 -13.77 16.64 -6.45
C HIS A 467 -12.31 16.86 -6.08
N HIS A 468 -11.64 17.85 -6.67
CA HIS A 468 -10.29 18.24 -6.25
C HIS A 468 -10.29 18.75 -4.81
N PHE A 469 -9.41 18.23 -3.98
CA PHE A 469 -9.22 18.65 -2.60
C PHE A 469 -7.87 18.13 -2.07
N ASP A 470 -6.97 19.03 -1.74
CA ASP A 470 -5.63 18.70 -1.23
C ASP A 470 -5.40 19.41 0.11
N ASP A 471 -5.07 18.62 1.17
CA ASP A 471 -4.83 19.14 2.51
C ASP A 471 -3.65 20.15 2.55
N HIS A 472 -2.61 19.95 1.71
CA HIS A 472 -1.46 20.87 1.63
C HIS A 472 -1.84 22.21 0.99
N GLU A 473 -2.65 22.17 -0.07
CA GLU A 473 -3.14 23.38 -0.71
C GLU A 473 -4.01 24.20 0.26
N GLU A 474 -4.86 23.52 1.02
CA GLU A 474 -5.71 24.17 2.01
C GLU A 474 -4.87 24.84 3.11
N VAL A 475 -3.88 24.15 3.69
CA VAL A 475 -2.98 24.73 4.71
C VAL A 475 -2.23 25.95 4.16
N LYS A 476 -1.71 25.87 2.93
CA LYS A 476 -0.92 26.95 2.33
C LYS A 476 -1.67 28.25 2.18
N LYS A 477 -3.01 28.25 2.18
CA LYS A 477 -3.82 29.49 2.13
C LYS A 477 -3.71 30.32 3.39
N TYR A 478 -3.24 29.76 4.51
CA TYR A 478 -3.25 30.39 5.85
C TYR A 478 -1.85 30.60 6.45
N ILE A 479 -0.82 30.24 5.70
CA ILE A 479 0.60 30.46 6.08
C ILE A 479 0.99 31.93 6.04
#